data_05e20c16c7d99fc911476f62e8f69ee5
#
_entry.id   05e20c16c7d99fc911476f62e8f69ee5
#
_cell.length_a   1.000
_cell.length_b   1.000
_cell.length_c   1.000
_cell.angle_alpha   90.00
_cell.angle_beta   90.00
_cell.angle_gamma   90.00
#
_symmetry.space_group_name_H-M   'P 1'
#
loop_
_entity.id
_entity.type
_entity.pdbx_description
1 polymer ?
#
loop_
_entity_poly.entity_id
_entity_poly.type
_entity_poly.pdbx_seq_one_letter_code
_entity_poly.pdbx_strand_id
1 'polypeptide(L)'
;TALEYVRSAIECIAKDGNQNQVGVWANPMNTVEELYLAKKLADGLGVKNFATRLRQQDKRLSDGLKGAQWLGQSIESLADNDAVLVVGANLRKEQPLLTARLRRAAKDRMALSVLASSKEELFMPLLSQEAAHPDEWAGRLKNLSANAEHAVTASLKNAEKAAVILGAEVQN
;
A
#
# COMPACT_ATOMS: atom_id res chain seq x y z
N THR A 1 -27.71 -7.04 -27.35
CA THR A 1 -26.97 -7.72 -26.26
C THR A 1 -26.64 -6.74 -25.12
N ALA A 2 -26.25 -7.25 -23.94
CA ALA A 2 -25.85 -6.37 -22.82
C ALA A 2 -24.67 -5.46 -23.20
N LEU A 3 -23.73 -5.96 -23.97
CA LEU A 3 -22.58 -5.18 -24.46
C LEU A 3 -23.00 -4.06 -25.42
N GLU A 4 -23.95 -4.30 -26.30
CA GLU A 4 -24.48 -3.27 -27.20
C GLU A 4 -25.21 -2.18 -26.41
N TYR A 5 -25.96 -2.55 -25.38
CA TYR A 5 -26.61 -1.58 -24.50
C TYR A 5 -25.58 -0.66 -23.80
N VAL A 6 -24.55 -1.26 -23.17
CA VAL A 6 -23.47 -0.51 -22.51
C VAL A 6 -22.75 0.39 -23.51
N ARG A 7 -22.41 -0.16 -24.69
CA ARG A 7 -21.77 0.63 -25.74
C ARG A 7 -22.61 1.85 -26.15
N SER A 8 -23.91 1.63 -26.43
CA SER A 8 -24.81 2.72 -26.83
C SER A 8 -24.94 3.80 -25.75
N ALA A 9 -24.98 3.39 -24.46
CA ALA A 9 -25.04 4.33 -23.35
C ALA A 9 -23.78 5.19 -23.26
N ILE A 10 -22.60 4.58 -23.39
CA ILE A 10 -21.31 5.31 -23.36
C ILE A 10 -21.19 6.21 -24.58
N GLU A 11 -21.56 5.75 -25.78
CA GLU A 11 -21.53 6.57 -27.00
C GLU A 11 -22.48 7.78 -26.92
N CYS A 12 -23.65 7.63 -26.29
CA CYS A 12 -24.58 8.71 -26.05
C CYS A 12 -23.95 9.81 -25.17
N ILE A 13 -23.36 9.41 -24.03
CA ILE A 13 -22.67 10.36 -23.13
C ILE A 13 -21.48 11.03 -23.83
N ALA A 14 -20.70 10.27 -24.61
CA ALA A 14 -19.52 10.78 -25.32
C ALA A 14 -19.88 11.77 -26.43
N LYS A 15 -20.99 11.57 -27.16
CA LYS A 15 -21.48 12.50 -28.19
C LYS A 15 -21.80 13.87 -27.64
N ASP A 16 -22.29 13.96 -26.40
CA ASP A 16 -22.63 15.22 -25.75
C ASP A 16 -21.40 15.94 -25.14
N GLY A 17 -20.20 15.41 -25.36
CA GLY A 17 -18.97 15.98 -24.80
C GLY A 17 -18.81 15.77 -23.29
N ASN A 18 -19.63 14.89 -22.70
CA ASN A 18 -19.71 14.67 -21.25
C ASN A 18 -18.87 13.47 -20.79
N GLN A 19 -17.71 13.20 -21.40
CA GLN A 19 -16.85 12.07 -21.02
C GLN A 19 -16.45 12.09 -19.53
N ASN A 20 -16.48 13.26 -18.90
CA ASN A 20 -16.22 13.40 -17.46
C ASN A 20 -17.33 12.81 -16.57
N GLN A 21 -18.49 12.48 -17.13
CA GLN A 21 -19.57 11.78 -16.43
C GLN A 21 -19.38 10.26 -16.44
N VAL A 22 -18.44 9.75 -17.23
CA VAL A 22 -18.06 8.34 -17.24
C VAL A 22 -16.88 8.14 -16.33
N GLY A 23 -16.97 7.14 -15.45
CA GLY A 23 -15.88 6.69 -14.61
C GLY A 23 -15.59 5.22 -14.84
N VAL A 24 -14.33 4.85 -14.84
CA VAL A 24 -13.88 3.46 -14.83
C VAL A 24 -13.31 3.13 -13.46
N TRP A 25 -13.92 2.17 -12.81
CA TRP A 25 -13.45 1.67 -11.54
C TRP A 25 -13.04 0.20 -11.69
N ALA A 26 -11.73 -0.04 -11.65
CA ALA A 26 -11.16 -1.37 -11.74
C ALA A 26 -10.80 -1.91 -10.35
N ASN A 27 -10.95 -3.21 -10.16
CA ASN A 27 -10.55 -3.85 -8.91
C ASN A 27 -9.03 -4.07 -8.90
N PRO A 28 -8.30 -3.74 -7.81
CA PRO A 28 -6.86 -3.99 -7.70
C PRO A 28 -6.50 -5.49 -7.73
N MET A 29 -7.48 -6.38 -7.53
CA MET A 29 -7.30 -7.84 -7.64
C MET A 29 -7.44 -8.37 -9.07
N ASN A 30 -7.78 -7.52 -10.03
CA ASN A 30 -7.80 -7.89 -11.45
C ASN A 30 -6.40 -8.24 -11.96
N THR A 31 -6.33 -9.03 -13.02
CA THR A 31 -5.06 -9.34 -13.69
C THR A 31 -4.45 -8.07 -14.32
N VAL A 32 -3.15 -8.10 -14.58
CA VAL A 32 -2.46 -6.98 -15.25
C VAL A 32 -3.05 -6.71 -16.63
N GLU A 33 -3.43 -7.78 -17.34
CA GLU A 33 -4.05 -7.69 -18.65
C GLU A 33 -5.43 -7.02 -18.60
N GLU A 34 -6.25 -7.36 -17.60
CA GLU A 34 -7.55 -6.72 -17.37
C GLU A 34 -7.41 -5.25 -17.05
N LEU A 35 -6.47 -4.89 -16.16
CA LEU A 35 -6.19 -3.52 -15.79
C LEU A 35 -5.68 -2.70 -16.99
N TYR A 36 -4.80 -3.31 -17.81
CA TYR A 36 -4.31 -2.70 -19.04
C TYR A 36 -5.43 -2.45 -20.04
N LEU A 37 -6.30 -3.42 -20.26
CA LEU A 37 -7.44 -3.30 -21.18
C LEU A 37 -8.44 -2.25 -20.68
N ALA A 38 -8.74 -2.23 -19.38
CA ALA A 38 -9.60 -1.23 -18.77
C ALA A 38 -9.04 0.18 -18.95
N LYS A 39 -7.72 0.37 -18.74
CA LYS A 39 -7.04 1.64 -18.97
C LYS A 39 -7.08 2.04 -20.45
N LYS A 40 -6.79 1.10 -21.36
CA LYS A 40 -6.84 1.33 -22.79
C LYS A 40 -8.24 1.71 -23.28
N LEU A 41 -9.28 1.08 -22.71
CA LEU A 41 -10.68 1.44 -22.99
C LEU A 41 -10.99 2.86 -22.51
N ALA A 42 -10.59 3.20 -21.28
CA ALA A 42 -10.78 4.54 -20.73
C ALA A 42 -10.11 5.62 -21.61
N ASP A 43 -8.87 5.38 -22.01
CA ASP A 43 -8.12 6.30 -22.89
C ASP A 43 -8.77 6.45 -24.28
N GLY A 44 -9.22 5.33 -24.85
CA GLY A 44 -9.92 5.32 -26.16
C GLY A 44 -11.27 6.05 -26.14
N LEU A 45 -11.92 6.11 -24.98
CA LEU A 45 -13.17 6.85 -24.78
C LEU A 45 -12.94 8.29 -24.30
N GLY A 46 -11.70 8.71 -24.07
CA GLY A 46 -11.37 10.01 -23.50
C GLY A 46 -11.81 10.20 -22.04
N VAL A 47 -12.02 9.11 -21.30
CA VAL A 47 -12.43 9.10 -19.89
C VAL A 47 -11.23 9.36 -19.02
N LYS A 48 -11.28 10.44 -18.23
CA LYS A 48 -10.21 10.81 -17.29
C LYS A 48 -10.38 10.21 -15.89
N ASN A 49 -11.60 9.82 -15.54
CA ASN A 49 -11.96 9.29 -14.24
C ASN A 49 -11.66 7.77 -14.19
N PHE A 50 -10.42 7.43 -13.85
CA PHE A 50 -9.98 6.04 -13.69
C PHE A 50 -9.51 5.82 -12.27
N ALA A 51 -10.08 4.85 -11.56
CA ALA A 51 -9.73 4.52 -10.19
C ALA A 51 -9.59 3.00 -10.00
N THR A 52 -8.62 2.59 -9.20
CA THR A 52 -8.41 1.19 -8.79
C THR A 52 -8.66 0.98 -7.30
N ARG A 53 -8.93 2.05 -6.55
CA ARG A 53 -9.09 2.02 -5.10
C ARG A 53 -10.29 2.86 -4.67
N LEU A 54 -10.90 2.47 -3.54
CA LEU A 54 -12.01 3.21 -2.92
C LEU A 54 -11.54 4.44 -2.12
N ARG A 55 -10.30 4.39 -1.60
CA ARG A 55 -9.77 5.46 -0.76
C ARG A 55 -9.10 6.53 -1.62
N GLN A 56 -9.19 7.77 -1.18
CA GLN A 56 -8.35 8.85 -1.72
C GLN A 56 -6.87 8.50 -1.51
N GLN A 57 -6.05 8.90 -2.45
CA GLN A 57 -4.59 8.75 -2.36
C GLN A 57 -3.95 10.11 -2.55
N ASP A 58 -2.90 10.35 -1.78
CA ASP A 58 -2.00 11.48 -2.06
C ASP A 58 -1.17 11.15 -3.30
N LYS A 59 -1.48 11.83 -4.40
CA LYS A 59 -0.78 11.64 -5.68
C LYS A 59 0.66 12.14 -5.66
N ARG A 60 1.03 13.02 -4.70
CA ARG A 60 2.39 13.56 -4.60
C ARG A 60 3.44 12.47 -4.47
N LEU A 61 3.10 11.38 -3.79
CA LEU A 61 4.02 10.24 -3.66
C LEU A 61 4.21 9.52 -5.01
N SER A 62 3.15 9.32 -5.78
CA SER A 62 3.21 8.64 -7.08
C SER A 62 3.80 9.52 -8.18
N ASP A 63 3.52 10.82 -8.15
CA ASP A 63 4.01 11.77 -9.17
C ASP A 63 5.53 12.00 -9.08
N GLY A 64 6.12 11.80 -7.89
CA GLY A 64 7.57 11.90 -7.66
C GLY A 64 8.37 10.64 -8.02
N LEU A 65 7.71 9.50 -8.24
CA LEU A 65 8.37 8.23 -8.48
C LEU A 65 8.44 7.90 -9.98
N LYS A 66 9.63 7.55 -10.45
CA LYS A 66 9.82 7.03 -11.80
C LYS A 66 9.60 5.51 -11.79
N GLY A 67 8.60 5.04 -12.53
CA GLY A 67 8.28 3.62 -12.66
C GLY A 67 7.15 3.14 -11.73
N ALA A 68 6.93 1.83 -11.69
CA ALA A 68 5.90 1.22 -10.87
C ALA A 68 6.33 1.16 -9.40
N GLN A 69 5.41 1.48 -8.50
CA GLN A 69 5.60 1.26 -7.07
C GLN A 69 5.56 -0.26 -6.79
N TRP A 70 6.57 -0.75 -6.13
CA TRP A 70 6.63 -2.14 -5.71
C TRP A 70 7.33 -2.26 -4.36
N LEU A 71 7.31 -3.45 -3.78
CA LEU A 71 7.79 -3.68 -2.42
C LEU A 71 9.29 -3.41 -2.20
N GLY A 72 10.08 -3.22 -3.27
CA GLY A 72 11.52 -3.00 -3.20
C GLY A 72 12.35 -4.27 -3.07
N GLN A 73 11.74 -5.36 -2.61
CA GLN A 73 12.34 -6.69 -2.49
C GLN A 73 11.28 -7.76 -2.69
N SER A 74 11.67 -9.01 -2.92
CA SER A 74 10.72 -10.11 -3.07
C SER A 74 10.02 -10.40 -1.73
N ILE A 75 8.78 -10.90 -1.80
CA ILE A 75 8.04 -11.32 -0.59
C ILE A 75 8.78 -12.42 0.16
N GLU A 76 9.54 -13.25 -0.58
CA GLU A 76 10.34 -14.32 0.00
C GLU A 76 11.50 -13.75 0.82
N SER A 77 12.26 -12.80 0.26
CA SER A 77 13.40 -12.19 0.94
C SER A 77 13.04 -11.27 2.12
N LEU A 78 11.76 -10.88 2.25
CA LEU A 78 11.30 -10.15 3.43
C LEU A 78 11.51 -10.91 4.75
N ALA A 79 11.45 -12.24 4.71
CA ALA A 79 11.69 -13.08 5.88
C ALA A 79 13.18 -13.13 6.29
N ASP A 80 14.10 -12.70 5.42
CA ASP A 80 15.54 -12.72 5.67
C ASP A 80 16.04 -11.43 6.34
N ASN A 81 15.16 -10.44 6.54
CA ASN A 81 15.54 -9.21 7.24
C ASN A 81 15.70 -9.46 8.74
N ASP A 82 16.68 -8.79 9.35
CA ASP A 82 16.93 -8.83 10.79
C ASP A 82 16.03 -7.85 11.55
N ALA A 83 15.68 -6.72 10.90
CA ALA A 83 14.79 -5.72 11.47
C ALA A 83 13.79 -5.22 10.43
N VAL A 84 12.52 -5.12 10.82
CA VAL A 84 11.43 -4.61 9.98
C VAL A 84 10.57 -3.63 10.77
N LEU A 85 10.36 -2.44 10.21
CA LEU A 85 9.37 -1.48 10.69
C LEU A 85 8.20 -1.44 9.72
N VAL A 86 7.00 -1.67 10.23
CA VAL A 86 5.75 -1.55 9.47
C VAL A 86 5.03 -0.28 9.88
N VAL A 87 4.68 0.56 8.92
CA VAL A 87 3.99 1.83 9.14
C VAL A 87 2.68 1.85 8.37
N GLY A 88 1.58 2.10 9.05
CA GLY A 88 0.26 2.32 8.45
C GLY A 88 -0.30 1.13 7.67
N ALA A 89 -0.10 -0.08 8.18
CA ALA A 89 -0.69 -1.29 7.62
C ALA A 89 -1.36 -2.13 8.69
N ASN A 90 -2.58 -2.57 8.39
CA ASN A 90 -3.22 -3.63 9.14
C ASN A 90 -2.79 -4.99 8.58
N LEU A 91 -1.61 -5.44 9.00
CA LEU A 91 -0.98 -6.64 8.45
C LEU A 91 -1.89 -7.86 8.44
N ARG A 92 -2.62 -8.09 9.53
CA ARG A 92 -3.45 -9.28 9.69
C ARG A 92 -4.65 -9.31 8.75
N LYS A 93 -5.25 -8.15 8.50
CA LYS A 93 -6.45 -8.04 7.64
C LYS A 93 -6.11 -7.80 6.17
N GLU A 94 -5.10 -6.97 5.92
CA GLU A 94 -4.78 -6.56 4.56
C GLU A 94 -3.89 -7.57 3.85
N GLN A 95 -2.92 -8.16 4.57
CA GLN A 95 -1.89 -9.02 3.97
C GLN A 95 -1.62 -10.28 4.82
N PRO A 96 -2.59 -11.18 4.96
CA PRO A 96 -2.49 -12.32 5.89
C PRO A 96 -1.34 -13.28 5.55
N LEU A 97 -1.05 -13.51 4.27
CA LEU A 97 0.06 -14.39 3.86
C LEU A 97 1.43 -13.76 4.14
N LEU A 98 1.57 -12.45 3.91
CA LEU A 98 2.77 -11.72 4.30
C LEU A 98 2.95 -11.74 5.81
N THR A 99 1.86 -11.50 6.55
CA THR A 99 1.85 -11.57 8.01
C THR A 99 2.31 -12.93 8.53
N ALA A 100 1.89 -14.03 7.90
CA ALA A 100 2.32 -15.38 8.28
C ALA A 100 3.84 -15.58 8.07
N ARG A 101 4.43 -15.00 7.02
CA ARG A 101 5.87 -15.02 6.78
C ARG A 101 6.64 -14.19 7.82
N LEU A 102 6.21 -12.94 8.04
CA LEU A 102 6.80 -12.07 9.06
C LEU A 102 6.70 -12.69 10.47
N ARG A 103 5.57 -13.33 10.80
CA ARG A 103 5.39 -14.04 12.05
C ARG A 103 6.41 -15.16 12.24
N ARG A 104 6.70 -15.93 11.20
CA ARG A 104 7.72 -16.98 11.27
C ARG A 104 9.10 -16.38 11.54
N ALA A 105 9.48 -15.35 10.78
CA ALA A 105 10.75 -14.66 10.95
C ALA A 105 10.89 -13.95 12.32
N ALA A 106 9.81 -13.30 12.80
CA ALA A 106 9.79 -12.65 14.11
C ALA A 106 9.91 -13.64 15.29
N LYS A 107 9.42 -14.88 15.13
CA LYS A 107 9.61 -15.94 16.15
C LYS A 107 11.03 -16.47 16.18
N ASP A 108 11.76 -16.35 15.09
CA ASP A 108 13.13 -16.84 14.97
C ASP A 108 14.13 -15.74 15.37
N ARG A 109 14.27 -14.68 14.56
CA ARG A 109 15.34 -13.69 14.77
C ARG A 109 14.97 -12.24 14.47
N MET A 110 13.91 -12.01 13.68
CA MET A 110 13.57 -10.68 13.19
C MET A 110 13.03 -9.77 14.30
N ALA A 111 13.60 -8.58 14.45
CA ALA A 111 13.05 -7.51 15.26
C ALA A 111 11.94 -6.79 14.50
N LEU A 112 10.68 -7.12 14.78
CA LEU A 112 9.52 -6.53 14.11
C LEU A 112 8.91 -5.43 14.96
N SER A 113 8.71 -4.25 14.36
CA SER A 113 8.07 -3.09 14.97
C SER A 113 6.91 -2.62 14.12
N VAL A 114 5.84 -2.13 14.75
CA VAL A 114 4.62 -1.68 14.07
C VAL A 114 4.18 -0.33 14.60
N LEU A 115 3.93 0.62 13.68
CA LEU A 115 3.25 1.89 13.93
C LEU A 115 1.99 1.93 13.06
N ALA A 116 0.82 1.95 13.67
CA ALA A 116 -0.47 1.91 12.96
C ALA A 116 -1.51 2.80 13.63
N SER A 117 -2.67 2.96 13.02
CA SER A 117 -3.80 3.73 13.58
C SER A 117 -4.43 3.04 14.81
N SER A 118 -4.28 1.73 14.93
CA SER A 118 -4.78 0.94 16.06
C SER A 118 -3.82 -0.17 16.46
N LYS A 119 -3.89 -0.59 17.73
CA LYS A 119 -3.18 -1.79 18.20
C LYS A 119 -4.02 -3.01 17.87
N GLU A 120 -3.43 -3.93 17.12
CA GLU A 120 -4.04 -5.22 16.83
C GLU A 120 -3.22 -6.36 17.42
N GLU A 121 -3.91 -7.41 17.81
CA GLU A 121 -3.26 -8.62 18.24
C GLU A 121 -2.72 -9.38 17.02
N LEU A 122 -1.41 -9.36 16.84
CA LEU A 122 -0.74 -9.96 15.68
C LEU A 122 -0.28 -11.40 15.92
N PHE A 123 -0.41 -11.91 17.16
CA PHE A 123 -0.01 -13.27 17.56
C PHE A 123 1.45 -13.63 17.23
N MET A 124 2.34 -12.63 17.32
CA MET A 124 3.77 -12.78 17.08
C MET A 124 4.57 -11.89 18.03
N PRO A 125 5.85 -12.21 18.30
CA PRO A 125 6.73 -11.31 19.03
C PRO A 125 6.89 -9.98 18.28
N LEU A 126 6.80 -8.88 19.01
CA LEU A 126 7.05 -7.54 18.49
C LEU A 126 8.08 -6.85 19.39
N LEU A 127 9.05 -6.17 18.77
CA LEU A 127 9.97 -5.30 19.48
C LEU A 127 9.23 -4.05 19.99
N SER A 128 8.35 -3.48 19.18
CA SER A 128 7.49 -2.36 19.55
C SER A 128 6.18 -2.39 18.78
N GLN A 129 5.10 -1.96 19.44
CA GLN A 129 3.82 -1.72 18.78
C GLN A 129 3.23 -0.43 19.31
N GLU A 130 3.11 0.55 18.42
CA GLU A 130 2.55 1.85 18.73
C GLU A 130 1.27 2.08 17.92
N ALA A 131 0.26 2.67 18.59
CA ALA A 131 -0.91 3.21 17.93
C ALA A 131 -0.88 4.74 18.04
N ALA A 132 -1.10 5.40 16.91
CA ALA A 132 -1.14 6.85 16.83
C ALA A 132 -2.06 7.28 15.69
N HIS A 133 -2.63 8.48 15.80
CA HIS A 133 -3.36 9.07 14.69
C HIS A 133 -2.42 9.29 13.49
N PRO A 134 -2.87 9.08 12.25
CA PRO A 134 -2.00 9.26 11.07
C PRO A 134 -1.27 10.60 11.00
N ASP A 135 -1.90 11.69 11.43
CA ASP A 135 -1.29 13.03 11.47
C ASP A 135 -0.05 13.11 12.37
N GLU A 136 0.07 12.21 13.35
CA GLU A 136 1.21 12.17 14.28
C GLU A 136 2.38 11.33 13.74
N TRP A 137 2.17 10.49 12.72
CA TRP A 137 3.19 9.55 12.29
C TRP A 137 4.47 10.22 11.81
N ALA A 138 4.34 11.29 11.04
CA ALA A 138 5.52 12.03 10.56
C ALA A 138 6.37 12.54 11.72
N GLY A 139 5.73 13.09 12.77
CA GLY A 139 6.39 13.55 13.98
C GLY A 139 7.04 12.40 14.77
N ARG A 140 6.34 11.28 14.93
CA ARG A 140 6.85 10.09 15.62
C ARG A 140 8.04 9.47 14.89
N LEU A 141 7.96 9.32 13.57
CA LEU A 141 9.06 8.81 12.75
C LEU A 141 10.29 9.74 12.81
N LYS A 142 10.07 11.06 12.80
CA LYS A 142 11.16 12.04 12.99
C LYS A 142 11.81 11.89 14.36
N ASN A 143 11.03 11.74 15.42
CA ASN A 143 11.55 11.52 16.77
C ASN A 143 12.30 10.19 16.89
N LEU A 144 11.78 9.11 16.29
CA LEU A 144 12.49 7.84 16.20
C LEU A 144 13.84 8.00 15.50
N SER A 145 13.88 8.67 14.34
CA SER A 145 15.11 8.86 13.58
C SER A 145 16.16 9.71 14.33
N ALA A 146 15.72 10.65 15.18
CA ALA A 146 16.58 11.52 15.97
C ALA A 146 17.13 10.82 17.23
N ASN A 147 16.45 9.81 17.76
CA ASN A 147 16.85 9.09 18.96
C ASN A 147 17.53 7.76 18.61
N ALA A 148 18.86 7.76 18.59
CA ALA A 148 19.66 6.58 18.26
C ALA A 148 19.56 5.44 19.31
N GLU A 149 19.23 5.77 20.56
CA GLU A 149 19.11 4.81 21.65
C GLU A 149 17.73 4.12 21.69
N HIS A 150 16.76 4.67 20.96
CA HIS A 150 15.44 4.03 20.90
C HIS A 150 15.54 2.64 20.30
N ALA A 151 14.92 1.63 20.95
CA ALA A 151 15.05 0.22 20.58
C ALA A 151 14.76 -0.06 19.09
N VAL A 152 13.73 0.59 18.51
CA VAL A 152 13.38 0.45 17.09
C VAL A 152 14.48 1.02 16.20
N THR A 153 15.01 2.21 16.54
CA THR A 153 16.08 2.86 15.77
C THR A 153 17.36 2.06 15.84
N ALA A 154 17.72 1.60 17.02
CA ALA A 154 18.89 0.76 17.23
C ALA A 154 18.79 -0.55 16.46
N SER A 155 17.63 -1.21 16.47
CA SER A 155 17.43 -2.46 15.72
C SER A 155 17.58 -2.26 14.22
N LEU A 156 17.02 -1.19 13.66
CA LEU A 156 17.13 -0.88 12.22
C LEU A 156 18.55 -0.49 11.81
N LYS A 157 19.28 0.26 12.65
CA LYS A 157 20.66 0.70 12.36
C LYS A 157 21.69 -0.42 12.47
N ASN A 158 21.50 -1.34 13.42
CA ASN A 158 22.44 -2.43 13.67
C ASN A 158 22.14 -3.68 12.82
N ALA A 159 21.01 -3.71 12.13
CA ALA A 159 20.64 -4.81 11.25
C ALA A 159 21.55 -4.84 10.01
N GLU A 160 21.99 -6.03 9.62
CA GLU A 160 22.65 -6.24 8.32
C GLU A 160 21.64 -6.04 7.18
N LYS A 161 20.41 -6.52 7.39
CA LYS A 161 19.29 -6.37 6.46
C LYS A 161 18.10 -5.75 7.19
N ALA A 162 17.74 -4.54 6.81
CA ALA A 162 16.57 -3.85 7.35
C ALA A 162 15.58 -3.46 6.28
N ALA A 163 14.29 -3.44 6.62
CA ALA A 163 13.24 -2.98 5.74
C ALA A 163 12.22 -2.10 6.46
N VAL A 164 11.64 -1.16 5.71
CA VAL A 164 10.48 -0.37 6.13
C VAL A 164 9.34 -0.67 5.17
N ILE A 165 8.23 -1.18 5.70
CA ILE A 165 7.02 -1.49 4.93
C ILE A 165 6.01 -0.37 5.15
N LEU A 166 5.65 0.31 4.09
CA LEU A 166 4.63 1.35 4.10
C LEU A 166 3.29 0.75 3.66
N GLY A 167 2.31 0.82 4.52
CA GLY A 167 0.97 0.32 4.25
C GLY A 167 0.05 1.31 3.54
N ALA A 168 -1.18 0.89 3.29
CA ALA A 168 -2.16 1.68 2.57
C ALA A 168 -2.57 2.96 3.33
N GLU A 169 -2.51 2.95 4.67
CA GLU A 169 -2.88 4.12 5.49
C GLU A 169 -1.87 5.29 5.36
N VAL A 170 -0.63 5.01 4.94
CA VAL A 170 0.40 6.05 4.72
C VAL A 170 0.15 6.84 3.43
N GLN A 171 -0.67 6.29 2.54
CA GLN A 171 -0.95 6.87 1.22
C GLN A 171 -2.23 7.72 1.18
N ASN A 172 -2.88 7.92 2.32
CA ASN A 172 -4.13 8.67 2.44
C ASN A 172 -3.90 10.12 2.87
#